data_290e538e3912f94e5bc99ae2dc8f0ace
#
_entry.id   290e538e3912f94e5bc99ae2dc8f0ace
#
_cell.length_a   1.000
_cell.length_b   1.000
_cell.length_c   1.000
_cell.angle_alpha   90.00
_cell.angle_beta   90.00
_cell.angle_gamma   90.00
#
_symmetry.space_group_name_H-M   'P 1'
#
loop_
_entity.id
_entity.type
_entity.pdbx_description
1 polymer ?
#
loop_
_entity_poly.entity_id
_entity_poly.type
_entity_poly.pdbx_seq_one_letter_code
_entity_poly.pdbx_strand_id
1 'polypeptide(L)'
;MAVRDGDGWALCERGHRHWGVHGASGLLAVHHDDEGTPRVLMQKRASWSHHGGTWGLPGGATDSHEDAISGALREAREEAALNEDGLRVFGVYVDDHGGWAFQTVLAEAARLLEATPNAESVELRWVPVAEVADRPLHPGFAETWTLVRQALTPVVVVLDAANIVGARAEHGWWRDRAGAARRLLDEVGRLAREGLRRPVDGTPELARWFPRVTMVVEGAARDVEPVAGVDVVAAPGSGDDAIVAAVREARPYERVVVVTADRGLRERVSALGAAVTGPKWLLSQV
;
A
#
# COMPACT_ATOMS: atom_id res chain seq x y z
N MET A 1 18.89 -3.87 -22.93
CA MET A 1 19.10 -2.94 -21.82
C MET A 1 18.03 -1.87 -21.96
N ALA A 2 17.23 -1.64 -20.93
CA ALA A 2 16.34 -0.48 -20.88
C ALA A 2 17.21 0.78 -20.90
N VAL A 3 16.77 1.80 -21.62
CA VAL A 3 17.48 3.08 -21.70
C VAL A 3 17.23 3.82 -20.41
N ARG A 4 18.26 4.17 -19.67
CA ARG A 4 18.17 5.12 -18.55
C ARG A 4 18.07 6.53 -19.13
N ASP A 5 16.89 7.09 -19.12
CA ASP A 5 16.60 8.42 -19.68
C ASP A 5 15.98 9.38 -18.65
N GLY A 6 15.86 8.94 -17.39
CA GLY A 6 15.33 9.75 -16.30
C GLY A 6 16.34 10.76 -15.75
N ASP A 7 17.64 10.52 -15.93
CA ASP A 7 18.70 11.36 -15.37
C ASP A 7 18.71 12.77 -15.97
N GLY A 8 18.62 13.76 -15.10
CA GLY A 8 18.67 15.17 -15.49
C GLY A 8 17.92 16.08 -14.53
N TRP A 9 18.08 17.39 -14.74
CA TRP A 9 17.42 18.39 -13.93
C TRP A 9 16.13 18.87 -14.57
N ALA A 10 15.03 18.82 -13.83
CA ALA A 10 13.75 19.41 -14.18
C ALA A 10 13.46 20.65 -13.33
N LEU A 11 12.68 21.58 -13.88
CA LEU A 11 12.16 22.75 -13.17
C LEU A 11 10.66 22.54 -12.94
N CYS A 12 10.22 22.61 -11.68
CA CYS A 12 8.79 22.53 -11.36
C CYS A 12 8.11 23.91 -11.47
N GLU A 13 6.78 23.94 -11.44
CA GLU A 13 5.98 25.18 -11.51
C GLU A 13 6.21 26.10 -10.30
N ARG A 14 6.73 25.56 -9.17
CA ARG A 14 7.11 26.33 -7.99
C ARG A 14 8.48 27.00 -8.12
N GLY A 15 9.18 26.80 -9.28
CA GLY A 15 10.50 27.37 -9.55
C GLY A 15 11.67 26.63 -8.91
N HIS A 16 11.45 25.45 -8.34
CA HIS A 16 12.52 24.63 -7.77
C HIS A 16 13.10 23.67 -8.81
N ARG A 17 14.39 23.38 -8.69
CA ARG A 17 15.08 22.38 -9.50
C ARG A 17 15.11 21.04 -8.79
N HIS A 18 14.74 20.01 -9.52
CA HIS A 18 14.68 18.63 -9.02
C HIS A 18 15.47 17.71 -9.94
N TRP A 19 16.04 16.65 -9.36
CA TRP A 19 16.64 15.57 -10.13
C TRP A 19 15.56 14.60 -10.62
N GLY A 20 15.66 14.20 -11.90
CA GLY A 20 14.71 13.31 -12.57
C GLY A 20 13.81 14.07 -13.56
N VAL A 21 14.07 13.93 -14.87
CA VAL A 21 13.28 14.64 -15.91
C VAL A 21 11.85 14.12 -16.04
N HIS A 22 11.59 12.87 -15.63
CA HIS A 22 10.27 12.24 -15.59
C HIS A 22 9.70 12.12 -14.17
N GLY A 23 10.26 12.86 -13.20
CA GLY A 23 9.98 12.73 -11.78
C GLY A 23 10.98 11.82 -11.09
N ALA A 24 10.71 11.55 -9.81
CA ALA A 24 11.55 10.66 -9.00
C ALA A 24 10.69 9.80 -8.08
N SER A 25 11.22 8.66 -7.65
CA SER A 25 10.56 7.78 -6.71
C SER A 25 11.52 7.20 -5.69
N GLY A 26 11.02 6.90 -4.49
CA GLY A 26 11.81 6.29 -3.43
C GLY A 26 11.01 5.30 -2.62
N LEU A 27 11.69 4.28 -2.09
CA LEU A 27 11.07 3.21 -1.31
C LEU A 27 11.11 3.54 0.18
N LEU A 28 9.96 3.64 0.81
CA LEU A 28 9.78 3.64 2.25
C LEU A 28 9.39 2.24 2.70
N ALA A 29 10.38 1.40 2.98
CA ALA A 29 10.16 0.08 3.56
C ALA A 29 9.88 0.22 5.05
N VAL A 30 8.79 -0.37 5.54
CA VAL A 30 8.40 -0.41 6.95
C VAL A 30 8.32 -1.85 7.44
N HIS A 31 8.90 -2.12 8.61
CA HIS A 31 8.77 -3.38 9.33
C HIS A 31 8.11 -3.09 10.68
N HIS A 32 7.10 -3.88 11.03
CA HIS A 32 6.50 -3.88 12.36
C HIS A 32 6.99 -5.11 13.10
N ASP A 33 7.51 -4.94 14.30
CA ASP A 33 7.85 -6.06 15.18
C ASP A 33 6.60 -6.73 15.74
N ASP A 34 6.78 -7.77 16.56
CA ASP A 34 5.66 -8.54 17.13
C ASP A 34 4.76 -7.70 18.06
N GLU A 35 5.30 -6.64 18.66
CA GLU A 35 4.56 -5.65 19.45
C GLU A 35 3.88 -4.58 18.60
N GLY A 36 4.12 -4.59 17.28
CA GLY A 36 3.59 -3.63 16.33
C GLY A 36 4.37 -2.31 16.24
N THR A 37 5.60 -2.26 16.78
CA THR A 37 6.45 -1.07 16.72
C THR A 37 7.05 -0.92 15.32
N PRO A 38 6.76 0.19 14.61
CA PRO A 38 7.25 0.36 13.25
C PRO A 38 8.69 0.86 13.20
N ARG A 39 9.47 0.28 12.29
CA ARG A 39 10.81 0.73 11.87
C ARG A 39 10.81 0.96 10.38
N VAL A 40 11.48 1.99 9.91
CA VAL A 40 11.63 2.29 8.49
C VAL A 40 13.09 2.20 8.08
N LEU A 41 13.32 1.67 6.87
CA LEU A 41 14.65 1.66 6.30
C LEU A 41 14.99 3.04 5.77
N MET A 42 16.09 3.60 6.26
CA MET A 42 16.58 4.90 5.85
C MET A 42 18.01 4.82 5.31
N GLN A 43 18.31 5.70 4.37
CA GLN A 43 19.60 5.90 3.74
C GLN A 43 20.24 7.20 4.23
N LYS A 44 21.48 7.15 4.70
CA LYS A 44 22.31 8.33 4.89
C LYS A 44 23.08 8.60 3.60
N ARG A 45 22.78 9.71 2.95
CA ARG A 45 23.33 10.09 1.64
C ARG A 45 24.83 10.41 1.74
N ALA A 46 25.58 10.03 0.73
CA ALA A 46 27.01 10.35 0.61
C ALA A 46 27.21 11.88 0.59
N SER A 47 28.29 12.37 1.18
CA SER A 47 28.55 13.83 1.34
C SER A 47 28.69 14.59 0.03
N TRP A 48 29.04 13.92 -1.05
CA TRP A 48 29.19 14.50 -2.39
C TRP A 48 27.89 14.56 -3.19
N SER A 49 26.83 13.86 -2.75
CA SER A 49 25.53 13.86 -3.42
C SER A 49 24.71 15.10 -3.07
N HIS A 50 23.62 15.34 -3.83
CA HIS A 50 22.69 16.43 -3.57
C HIS A 50 22.07 16.28 -2.17
N HIS A 51 22.18 17.30 -1.32
CA HIS A 51 21.87 17.25 0.12
C HIS A 51 22.64 16.14 0.87
N GLY A 52 23.94 15.96 0.56
CA GLY A 52 24.79 14.95 1.18
C GLY A 52 24.85 15.06 2.70
N GLY A 53 25.01 13.89 3.35
CA GLY A 53 25.03 13.78 4.81
C GLY A 53 23.64 13.76 5.47
N THR A 54 22.57 14.03 4.73
CA THR A 54 21.19 13.93 5.23
C THR A 54 20.64 12.49 5.11
N TRP A 55 19.57 12.23 5.84
CA TRP A 55 18.84 10.97 5.81
C TRP A 55 17.61 11.09 4.92
N GLY A 56 17.41 10.11 4.06
CA GLY A 56 16.27 10.01 3.15
C GLY A 56 15.89 8.56 2.90
N LEU A 57 15.26 8.33 1.78
CA LEU A 57 14.86 7.01 1.30
C LEU A 57 15.84 6.57 0.20
N PRO A 58 16.09 5.26 0.02
CA PRO A 58 16.65 4.77 -1.23
C PRO A 58 15.73 5.18 -2.38
N GLY A 59 16.27 5.84 -3.40
CA GLY A 59 15.45 6.36 -4.49
C GLY A 59 16.18 7.35 -5.38
N GLY A 60 15.65 7.54 -6.59
CA GLY A 60 16.24 8.37 -7.64
C GLY A 60 15.27 8.70 -8.75
N ALA A 61 15.83 9.08 -9.91
CA ALA A 61 15.06 9.43 -11.09
C ALA A 61 14.27 8.26 -11.63
N THR A 62 13.03 8.52 -12.06
CA THR A 62 12.19 7.54 -12.74
C THR A 62 12.45 7.63 -14.25
N ASP A 63 12.66 6.49 -14.91
CA ASP A 63 12.82 6.43 -16.36
C ASP A 63 11.45 6.53 -17.07
N SER A 64 11.43 6.96 -18.35
CA SER A 64 10.19 7.23 -19.10
C SER A 64 9.28 6.00 -19.25
N HIS A 65 9.84 4.79 -19.14
CA HIS A 65 9.14 3.52 -19.29
C HIS A 65 8.73 2.89 -17.94
N GLU A 66 9.08 3.52 -16.82
CA GLU A 66 8.79 3.04 -15.47
C GLU A 66 7.58 3.76 -14.86
N ASP A 67 6.84 3.03 -14.04
CA ASP A 67 5.98 3.63 -13.04
C ASP A 67 6.76 3.86 -11.72
N ALA A 68 6.15 4.56 -10.79
CA ALA A 68 6.78 4.90 -9.51
C ALA A 68 7.21 3.66 -8.71
N ILE A 69 6.42 2.58 -8.76
CA ILE A 69 6.71 1.36 -8.01
C ILE A 69 7.94 0.68 -8.59
N SER A 70 7.98 0.51 -9.91
CA SER A 70 9.11 -0.09 -10.62
C SER A 70 10.39 0.72 -10.40
N GLY A 71 10.32 2.06 -10.50
CA GLY A 71 11.47 2.95 -10.27
C GLY A 71 11.98 2.86 -8.82
N ALA A 72 11.09 2.94 -7.82
CA ALA A 72 11.48 2.86 -6.41
C ALA A 72 12.10 1.49 -6.04
N LEU A 73 11.57 0.39 -6.57
CA LEU A 73 12.12 -0.95 -6.33
C LEU A 73 13.47 -1.15 -7.02
N ARG A 74 13.64 -0.61 -8.25
CA ARG A 74 14.93 -0.61 -8.95
C ARG A 74 15.98 0.14 -8.15
N GLU A 75 15.70 1.37 -7.74
CA GLU A 75 16.61 2.18 -6.94
C GLU A 75 16.96 1.52 -5.60
N ALA A 76 15.98 0.94 -4.91
CA ALA A 76 16.23 0.22 -3.66
C ALA A 76 17.14 -1.01 -3.86
N ARG A 77 17.05 -1.69 -5.00
CA ARG A 77 17.96 -2.78 -5.35
C ARG A 77 19.36 -2.26 -5.63
N GLU A 78 19.50 -1.14 -6.34
CA GLU A 78 20.80 -0.56 -6.74
C GLU A 78 21.52 0.11 -5.58
N GLU A 79 20.80 0.87 -4.75
CA GLU A 79 21.38 1.66 -3.65
C GLU A 79 21.49 0.92 -2.32
N ALA A 80 20.62 -0.06 -2.10
CA ALA A 80 20.52 -0.76 -0.82
C ALA A 80 20.66 -2.29 -0.93
N ALA A 81 20.85 -2.82 -2.14
CA ALA A 81 20.87 -4.26 -2.44
C ALA A 81 19.60 -4.99 -1.92
N LEU A 82 18.49 -4.28 -1.80
CA LEU A 82 17.23 -4.87 -1.37
C LEU A 82 16.65 -5.76 -2.47
N ASN A 83 16.32 -6.99 -2.08
CA ASN A 83 15.53 -7.87 -2.94
C ASN A 83 14.04 -7.61 -2.68
N GLU A 84 13.23 -7.68 -3.73
CA GLU A 84 11.76 -7.57 -3.66
C GLU A 84 11.12 -8.70 -2.84
N ASP A 85 11.83 -9.83 -2.69
CA ASP A 85 11.39 -10.93 -1.85
C ASP A 85 11.25 -10.49 -0.38
N GLY A 86 10.02 -10.55 0.11
CA GLY A 86 9.67 -10.09 1.45
C GLY A 86 9.26 -8.64 1.55
N LEU A 87 9.12 -7.93 0.41
CA LEU A 87 8.47 -6.62 0.32
C LEU A 87 7.07 -6.74 -0.29
N ARG A 88 6.11 -6.06 0.30
CA ARG A 88 4.76 -5.93 -0.22
C ARG A 88 4.38 -4.45 -0.29
N VAL A 89 4.29 -3.92 -1.49
CA VAL A 89 3.81 -2.55 -1.69
C VAL A 89 2.37 -2.45 -1.21
N PHE A 90 2.07 -1.42 -0.40
CA PHE A 90 0.73 -1.18 0.11
C PHE A 90 0.23 0.25 -0.14
N GLY A 91 1.06 1.15 -0.66
CA GLY A 91 0.64 2.49 -0.99
C GLY A 91 1.64 3.30 -1.80
N VAL A 92 1.14 4.35 -2.44
CA VAL A 92 1.94 5.37 -3.12
C VAL A 92 1.45 6.75 -2.70
N TYR A 93 2.34 7.54 -2.11
CA TYR A 93 2.13 8.95 -1.83
C TYR A 93 2.80 9.79 -2.93
N VAL A 94 2.13 10.85 -3.38
CA VAL A 94 2.66 11.76 -4.42
C VAL A 94 2.83 13.15 -3.82
N ASP A 95 4.05 13.65 -3.86
CA ASP A 95 4.36 15.05 -3.61
C ASP A 95 4.49 15.76 -4.96
N ASP A 96 3.40 16.40 -5.38
CA ASP A 96 3.27 17.05 -6.68
C ASP A 96 3.66 18.53 -6.59
N HIS A 97 4.69 18.90 -7.33
CA HIS A 97 5.20 20.27 -7.40
C HIS A 97 4.70 21.04 -8.65
N GLY A 98 3.84 20.42 -9.46
CA GLY A 98 3.46 20.92 -10.78
C GLY A 98 4.58 20.74 -11.80
N GLY A 99 4.33 19.89 -12.81
CA GLY A 99 5.32 19.52 -13.83
C GLY A 99 6.46 18.60 -13.36
N TRP A 100 6.55 18.34 -12.06
CA TRP A 100 7.46 17.37 -11.44
C TRP A 100 6.86 16.84 -10.14
N ALA A 101 7.06 15.55 -9.86
CA ALA A 101 6.60 14.95 -8.62
C ALA A 101 7.63 13.97 -8.04
N PHE A 102 7.67 13.88 -6.71
CA PHE A 102 8.32 12.79 -6.01
C PHE A 102 7.27 11.78 -5.52
N GLN A 103 7.49 10.51 -5.79
CA GLN A 103 6.56 9.46 -5.40
C GLN A 103 7.18 8.55 -4.33
N THR A 104 6.62 8.58 -3.12
CA THR A 104 7.03 7.68 -2.04
C THR A 104 6.23 6.40 -2.14
N VAL A 105 6.91 5.29 -2.44
CA VAL A 105 6.35 3.95 -2.47
C VAL A 105 6.47 3.33 -1.08
N LEU A 106 5.33 3.05 -0.45
CA LEU A 106 5.27 2.44 0.87
C LEU A 106 5.20 0.92 0.71
N ALA A 107 6.13 0.21 1.34
CA ALA A 107 6.15 -1.25 1.31
C ALA A 107 6.37 -1.84 2.70
N GLU A 108 5.57 -2.86 3.03
CA GLU A 108 5.73 -3.67 4.23
C GLU A 108 6.88 -4.67 4.00
N ALA A 109 7.82 -4.71 4.93
CA ALA A 109 8.87 -5.71 4.98
C ALA A 109 8.49 -6.81 5.99
N ALA A 110 8.44 -8.06 5.54
CA ALA A 110 8.08 -9.20 6.39
C ALA A 110 9.06 -9.42 7.56
N ARG A 111 10.30 -8.93 7.43
CA ARG A 111 11.36 -8.93 8.42
C ARG A 111 12.26 -7.71 8.21
N LEU A 112 13.17 -7.45 9.14
CA LEU A 112 14.27 -6.51 8.92
C LEU A 112 15.19 -7.09 7.82
N LEU A 113 15.03 -6.57 6.61
CA LEU A 113 15.82 -7.00 5.46
C LEU A 113 17.26 -6.49 5.62
N GLU A 114 18.22 -7.33 5.23
CA GLU A 114 19.62 -6.89 5.11
C GLU A 114 19.73 -5.89 3.96
N ALA A 115 20.39 -4.78 4.24
CA ALA A 115 20.64 -3.73 3.27
C ALA A 115 22.13 -3.40 3.22
N THR A 116 22.67 -3.32 2.01
CA THR A 116 24.10 -3.04 1.79
C THR A 116 24.23 -1.72 1.03
N PRO A 117 24.94 -0.72 1.61
CA PRO A 117 25.10 0.56 0.96
C PRO A 117 25.99 0.46 -0.29
N ASN A 118 25.65 1.19 -1.33
CA ASN A 118 26.50 1.44 -2.49
C ASN A 118 27.36 2.71 -2.29
N ALA A 119 27.98 3.23 -3.37
CA ALA A 119 28.82 4.44 -3.29
C ALA A 119 28.02 5.72 -2.95
N GLU A 120 26.72 5.75 -3.18
CA GLU A 120 25.83 6.88 -2.91
C GLU A 120 25.31 6.92 -1.48
N SER A 121 25.52 5.84 -0.73
CA SER A 121 25.03 5.64 0.64
C SER A 121 26.19 5.51 1.62
N VAL A 122 26.23 6.36 2.65
CA VAL A 122 27.18 6.18 3.78
C VAL A 122 26.71 5.07 4.70
N GLU A 123 25.40 5.00 4.92
CA GLU A 123 24.79 4.08 5.88
C GLU A 123 23.35 3.77 5.46
N LEU A 124 22.93 2.54 5.69
CA LEU A 124 21.55 2.09 5.63
C LEU A 124 21.16 1.55 7.01
N ARG A 125 20.03 2.01 7.54
CA ARG A 125 19.61 1.64 8.89
C ARG A 125 18.10 1.54 9.01
N TRP A 126 17.64 0.51 9.71
CA TRP A 126 16.27 0.43 10.20
C TRP A 126 16.12 1.33 11.42
N VAL A 127 15.37 2.41 11.26
CA VAL A 127 15.19 3.47 12.25
C VAL A 127 13.79 3.35 12.85
N PRO A 128 13.65 3.34 14.19
CA PRO A 128 12.34 3.46 14.81
C PRO A 128 11.62 4.71 14.30
N VAL A 129 10.33 4.60 13.96
CA VAL A 129 9.54 5.73 13.40
C VAL A 129 9.55 6.95 14.32
N ALA A 130 9.59 6.74 15.64
CA ALA A 130 9.68 7.80 16.62
C ALA A 130 10.98 8.63 16.56
N GLU A 131 12.08 8.04 16.04
CA GLU A 131 13.41 8.66 15.98
C GLU A 131 13.72 9.28 14.62
N VAL A 132 12.85 9.13 13.61
CA VAL A 132 13.12 9.61 12.25
C VAL A 132 13.28 11.12 12.22
N ALA A 133 12.39 11.85 12.91
CA ALA A 133 12.41 13.31 12.92
C ALA A 133 13.62 13.93 13.67
N ASP A 134 14.32 13.15 14.50
CA ASP A 134 15.51 13.59 15.24
C ASP A 134 16.78 13.58 14.36
N ARG A 135 16.68 13.08 13.13
CA ARG A 135 17.79 13.00 12.18
C ARG A 135 17.80 14.22 11.25
N PRO A 136 18.98 14.61 10.75
CA PRO A 136 19.06 15.61 9.66
C PRO A 136 18.45 15.02 8.39
N LEU A 137 17.15 15.23 8.18
CA LEU A 137 16.44 14.69 7.03
C LEU A 137 16.74 15.46 5.76
N HIS A 138 16.69 14.78 4.61
CA HIS A 138 16.63 15.43 3.30
C HIS A 138 15.43 16.40 3.27
N PRO A 139 15.57 17.66 2.82
CA PRO A 139 14.51 18.67 2.92
C PRO A 139 13.15 18.19 2.40
N GLY A 140 13.07 17.66 1.17
CA GLY A 140 11.82 17.16 0.61
C GLY A 140 11.22 16.00 1.43
N PHE A 141 12.05 15.12 2.01
CA PHE A 141 11.54 14.08 2.89
C PHE A 141 11.05 14.63 4.24
N ALA A 142 11.72 15.65 4.79
CA ALA A 142 11.27 16.30 6.03
C ALA A 142 9.88 16.94 5.86
N GLU A 143 9.62 17.58 4.72
CA GLU A 143 8.33 18.21 4.40
C GLU A 143 7.19 17.17 4.33
N THR A 144 7.45 16.01 3.72
CA THR A 144 6.44 14.97 3.50
C THR A 144 6.32 13.99 4.67
N TRP A 145 7.33 13.87 5.54
CA TRP A 145 7.38 12.88 6.62
C TRP A 145 6.15 12.88 7.52
N THR A 146 5.64 14.06 7.90
CA THR A 146 4.48 14.18 8.78
C THR A 146 3.21 13.56 8.17
N LEU A 147 3.07 13.59 6.85
CA LEU A 147 1.96 12.99 6.12
C LEU A 147 2.20 11.49 5.92
N VAL A 148 3.37 11.13 5.40
CA VAL A 148 3.71 9.75 5.05
C VAL A 148 3.75 8.85 6.29
N ARG A 149 4.24 9.35 7.45
CA ARG A 149 4.27 8.57 8.70
C ARG A 149 2.88 8.12 9.17
N GLN A 150 1.82 8.84 8.81
CA GLN A 150 0.45 8.46 9.16
C GLN A 150 -0.06 7.29 8.31
N ALA A 151 0.57 7.05 7.15
CA ALA A 151 0.21 6.01 6.21
C ALA A 151 1.00 4.70 6.39
N LEU A 152 1.85 4.58 7.43
CA LEU A 152 2.70 3.40 7.64
C LEU A 152 1.92 2.15 8.09
N THR A 153 0.67 2.32 8.50
CA THR A 153 -0.22 1.23 8.92
C THR A 153 -0.83 0.53 7.70
N PRO A 154 -0.49 -0.74 7.43
CA PRO A 154 -1.11 -1.50 6.35
C PRO A 154 -2.62 -1.65 6.54
N VAL A 155 -3.35 -1.60 5.43
CA VAL A 155 -4.81 -1.78 5.43
C VAL A 155 -5.17 -3.20 4.97
N VAL A 156 -6.11 -3.82 5.68
CA VAL A 156 -6.75 -5.08 5.31
C VAL A 156 -8.21 -4.82 5.02
N VAL A 157 -8.68 -5.20 3.85
CA VAL A 157 -10.08 -5.07 3.44
C VAL A 157 -10.73 -6.44 3.46
N VAL A 158 -11.76 -6.62 4.29
CA VAL A 158 -12.55 -7.85 4.36
C VAL A 158 -13.89 -7.62 3.69
N LEU A 159 -14.20 -8.39 2.65
CA LEU A 159 -15.38 -8.24 1.81
C LEU A 159 -16.43 -9.27 2.18
N ASP A 160 -17.64 -8.80 2.52
CA ASP A 160 -18.85 -9.60 2.61
C ASP A 160 -19.40 -9.81 1.19
N ALA A 161 -18.99 -10.89 0.53
CA ALA A 161 -19.34 -11.13 -0.88
C ALA A 161 -20.85 -11.22 -1.09
N ALA A 162 -21.58 -11.88 -0.20
CA ALA A 162 -23.03 -12.04 -0.32
C ALA A 162 -23.77 -10.69 -0.26
N ASN A 163 -23.37 -9.83 0.68
CA ASN A 163 -23.94 -8.50 0.86
C ASN A 163 -23.59 -7.56 -0.31
N ILE A 164 -22.32 -7.60 -0.80
CA ILE A 164 -21.87 -6.78 -1.93
C ILE A 164 -22.60 -7.18 -3.22
N VAL A 165 -22.69 -8.48 -3.51
CA VAL A 165 -23.43 -8.99 -4.67
C VAL A 165 -24.91 -8.61 -4.58
N GLY A 166 -25.52 -8.75 -3.39
CA GLY A 166 -26.91 -8.32 -3.16
C GLY A 166 -27.13 -6.82 -3.38
N ALA A 167 -26.17 -5.99 -3.01
CA ALA A 167 -26.25 -4.53 -3.15
C ALA A 167 -26.13 -4.05 -4.61
N ARG A 168 -25.58 -4.85 -5.53
CA ARG A 168 -25.54 -4.54 -6.98
C ARG A 168 -26.93 -4.50 -7.62
N ALA A 169 -27.90 -5.17 -7.01
CA ALA A 169 -29.25 -5.31 -7.55
C ALA A 169 -29.31 -5.83 -9.02
N GLU A 170 -28.28 -6.57 -9.47
CA GLU A 170 -28.28 -7.23 -10.76
C GLU A 170 -29.43 -8.23 -10.83
N HIS A 171 -30.28 -8.13 -11.86
CA HIS A 171 -31.44 -8.99 -11.94
C HIS A 171 -31.01 -10.46 -12.09
N GLY A 172 -31.48 -11.32 -11.16
CA GLY A 172 -31.24 -12.76 -11.21
C GLY A 172 -29.97 -13.27 -10.49
N TRP A 173 -29.21 -12.42 -9.78
CA TRP A 173 -28.00 -12.85 -9.01
C TRP A 173 -28.31 -14.01 -8.04
N TRP A 174 -29.51 -14.09 -7.50
CA TRP A 174 -29.93 -15.16 -6.59
C TRP A 174 -30.08 -16.52 -7.26
N ARG A 175 -30.17 -16.56 -8.62
CA ARG A 175 -30.22 -17.81 -9.41
C ARG A 175 -28.82 -18.36 -9.71
N ASP A 176 -27.81 -17.47 -9.77
CA ASP A 176 -26.43 -17.81 -10.06
C ASP A 176 -25.50 -17.07 -9.07
N ARG A 177 -25.55 -17.48 -7.80
CA ARG A 177 -24.75 -16.88 -6.72
C ARG A 177 -23.25 -17.12 -6.95
N ALA A 178 -22.86 -18.30 -7.42
CA ALA A 178 -21.46 -18.62 -7.70
C ALA A 178 -20.90 -17.75 -8.81
N GLY A 179 -21.62 -17.61 -9.93
CA GLY A 179 -21.19 -16.72 -11.02
C GLY A 179 -21.15 -15.25 -10.62
N ALA A 180 -22.09 -14.78 -9.80
CA ALA A 180 -22.07 -13.41 -9.28
C ALA A 180 -20.86 -13.16 -8.36
N ALA A 181 -20.52 -14.10 -7.48
CA ALA A 181 -19.33 -14.02 -6.64
C ALA A 181 -18.05 -14.08 -7.47
N ARG A 182 -18.00 -14.90 -8.51
CA ARG A 182 -16.85 -14.96 -9.44
C ARG A 182 -16.61 -13.64 -10.14
N ARG A 183 -17.64 -13.01 -10.70
CA ARG A 183 -17.53 -11.69 -11.34
C ARG A 183 -17.02 -10.64 -10.36
N LEU A 184 -17.54 -10.61 -9.12
CA LEU A 184 -17.05 -9.72 -8.08
C LEU A 184 -15.56 -9.98 -7.79
N LEU A 185 -15.16 -11.25 -7.66
CA LEU A 185 -13.78 -11.62 -7.39
C LEU A 185 -12.83 -11.18 -8.51
N ASP A 186 -13.21 -11.34 -9.77
CA ASP A 186 -12.40 -10.91 -10.93
C ASP A 186 -12.20 -9.39 -10.95
N GLU A 187 -13.23 -8.62 -10.61
CA GLU A 187 -13.16 -7.16 -10.51
C GLU A 187 -12.29 -6.71 -9.31
N VAL A 188 -12.48 -7.32 -8.16
CA VAL A 188 -11.68 -7.04 -6.97
C VAL A 188 -10.21 -7.42 -7.21
N GLY A 189 -9.94 -8.52 -7.90
CA GLY A 189 -8.57 -8.91 -8.31
C GLY A 189 -7.91 -7.89 -9.23
N ARG A 190 -8.68 -7.26 -10.13
CA ARG A 190 -8.18 -6.14 -10.93
C ARG A 190 -7.83 -4.94 -10.05
N LEU A 191 -8.75 -4.53 -9.15
CA LEU A 191 -8.50 -3.44 -8.22
C LEU A 191 -7.30 -3.69 -7.29
N ALA A 192 -7.11 -4.92 -6.82
CA ALA A 192 -5.98 -5.27 -5.98
C ALA A 192 -4.64 -5.06 -6.70
N ARG A 193 -4.60 -5.30 -8.01
CA ARG A 193 -3.40 -5.08 -8.85
C ARG A 193 -3.21 -3.61 -9.25
N GLU A 194 -4.28 -2.90 -9.58
CA GLU A 194 -4.23 -1.51 -10.05
C GLU A 194 -4.12 -0.50 -8.89
N GLY A 195 -4.49 -0.92 -7.69
CA GLY A 195 -4.58 -0.09 -6.49
C GLY A 195 -5.89 0.71 -6.42
N LEU A 196 -6.41 0.82 -5.19
CA LEU A 196 -7.58 1.62 -4.87
C LEU A 196 -7.23 3.12 -4.91
N ARG A 197 -8.11 3.94 -5.49
CA ARG A 197 -7.93 5.40 -5.58
C ARG A 197 -8.70 6.17 -4.51
N ARG A 198 -9.71 5.55 -3.91
CA ARG A 198 -10.56 6.17 -2.89
C ARG A 198 -10.35 5.44 -1.57
N PRO A 199 -9.63 6.04 -0.63
CA PRO A 199 -9.45 5.45 0.69
C PRO A 199 -10.77 5.36 1.43
N VAL A 200 -10.81 4.57 2.49
CA VAL A 200 -11.90 4.60 3.46
C VAL A 200 -11.74 5.84 4.34
N ASP A 201 -12.85 6.41 4.77
CA ASP A 201 -12.83 7.56 5.67
C ASP A 201 -11.89 7.35 6.87
N GLY A 202 -11.10 8.38 7.16
CA GLY A 202 -10.13 8.38 8.25
C GLY A 202 -8.81 7.64 7.94
N THR A 203 -8.56 7.21 6.69
CA THR A 203 -7.22 6.81 6.24
C THR A 203 -6.47 8.01 5.66
N PRO A 204 -5.13 8.05 5.71
CA PRO A 204 -4.34 9.11 5.10
C PRO A 204 -4.57 9.20 3.59
N GLU A 205 -4.35 10.37 3.01
CA GLU A 205 -4.43 10.55 1.56
C GLU A 205 -3.21 9.93 0.89
N LEU A 206 -3.42 8.87 0.12
CA LEU A 206 -2.47 8.30 -0.82
C LEU A 206 -3.04 8.34 -2.22
N ALA A 207 -2.19 8.49 -3.22
CA ALA A 207 -2.59 8.44 -4.63
C ALA A 207 -3.09 7.04 -5.03
N ARG A 208 -2.53 6.01 -4.40
CA ARG A 208 -2.89 4.59 -4.59
C ARG A 208 -2.76 3.83 -3.28
N TRP A 209 -3.71 2.93 -3.06
CA TRP A 209 -3.71 1.97 -1.97
C TRP A 209 -3.70 0.55 -2.53
N PHE A 210 -2.85 -0.31 -1.98
CA PHE A 210 -2.79 -1.73 -2.29
C PHE A 210 -3.03 -2.54 -1.00
N PRO A 211 -4.26 -2.56 -0.48
CA PRO A 211 -4.57 -3.29 0.75
C PRO A 211 -4.44 -4.79 0.52
N ARG A 212 -4.26 -5.56 1.59
CA ARG A 212 -4.58 -6.98 1.54
C ARG A 212 -6.09 -7.12 1.46
N VAL A 213 -6.58 -7.95 0.56
CA VAL A 213 -8.02 -8.14 0.36
C VAL A 213 -8.39 -9.58 0.66
N THR A 214 -9.33 -9.76 1.58
CA THR A 214 -9.94 -11.06 1.90
C THR A 214 -11.41 -11.02 1.50
N MET A 215 -11.83 -11.90 0.61
CA MET A 215 -13.22 -12.04 0.20
C MET A 215 -13.83 -13.26 0.86
N VAL A 216 -14.81 -13.06 1.71
CA VAL A 216 -15.54 -14.15 2.39
C VAL A 216 -16.73 -14.54 1.52
N VAL A 217 -16.79 -15.84 1.18
CA VAL A 217 -17.84 -16.47 0.37
C VAL A 217 -18.56 -17.54 1.15
N GLU A 218 -19.85 -17.72 0.87
CA GLU A 218 -20.70 -18.72 1.54
C GLU A 218 -21.65 -19.44 0.58
N GLY A 219 -22.30 -20.49 1.05
CA GLY A 219 -23.31 -21.22 0.29
C GLY A 219 -22.78 -21.75 -1.03
N ALA A 220 -23.50 -21.48 -2.12
CA ALA A 220 -23.15 -21.92 -3.47
C ALA A 220 -21.88 -21.27 -4.04
N ALA A 221 -21.36 -20.20 -3.41
CA ALA A 221 -20.14 -19.50 -3.84
C ALA A 221 -18.84 -20.04 -3.20
N ARG A 222 -18.92 -21.08 -2.34
CA ARG A 222 -17.75 -21.60 -1.62
C ARG A 222 -16.64 -22.15 -2.50
N ASP A 223 -16.98 -22.64 -3.68
CA ASP A 223 -16.05 -23.28 -4.60
C ASP A 223 -15.47 -22.29 -5.63
N VAL A 224 -15.57 -20.98 -5.37
CA VAL A 224 -14.99 -19.96 -6.25
C VAL A 224 -13.46 -19.98 -6.12
N GLU A 225 -12.79 -20.25 -7.24
CA GLU A 225 -11.33 -20.32 -7.31
C GLU A 225 -10.69 -18.94 -7.03
N PRO A 226 -9.65 -18.87 -6.17
CA PRO A 226 -8.94 -17.62 -5.86
C PRO A 226 -8.34 -16.96 -7.11
N VAL A 227 -8.14 -15.64 -7.03
CA VAL A 227 -7.41 -14.86 -8.04
C VAL A 227 -6.22 -14.16 -7.40
N ALA A 228 -5.21 -13.81 -8.20
CA ALA A 228 -4.04 -13.12 -7.68
C ALA A 228 -4.41 -11.80 -6.97
N GLY A 229 -3.87 -11.60 -5.77
CA GLY A 229 -4.07 -10.41 -4.96
C GLY A 229 -5.33 -10.42 -4.08
N VAL A 230 -6.12 -11.51 -4.07
CA VAL A 230 -7.31 -11.65 -3.22
C VAL A 230 -7.32 -13.02 -2.55
N ASP A 231 -7.33 -13.01 -1.23
CA ASP A 231 -7.53 -14.21 -0.44
C ASP A 231 -9.02 -14.54 -0.40
N VAL A 232 -9.39 -15.79 -0.68
CA VAL A 232 -10.78 -16.24 -0.63
C VAL A 232 -10.97 -17.15 0.57
N VAL A 233 -11.91 -16.78 1.45
CA VAL A 233 -12.30 -17.57 2.63
C VAL A 233 -13.68 -18.15 2.42
N ALA A 234 -13.76 -19.46 2.21
CA ALA A 234 -15.01 -20.20 2.14
C ALA A 234 -15.57 -20.45 3.56
N ALA A 235 -16.64 -19.76 3.92
CA ALA A 235 -17.25 -19.90 5.25
C ALA A 235 -17.83 -21.31 5.44
N PRO A 236 -17.43 -22.07 6.46
CA PRO A 236 -17.96 -23.42 6.71
C PRO A 236 -19.44 -23.39 7.14
N GLY A 237 -19.87 -22.27 7.72
CA GLY A 237 -21.23 -21.98 8.18
C GLY A 237 -21.68 -20.61 7.72
N SER A 238 -21.90 -19.70 8.68
CA SER A 238 -22.25 -18.30 8.44
C SER A 238 -21.07 -17.49 7.90
N GLY A 239 -21.30 -16.71 6.85
CA GLY A 239 -20.35 -15.74 6.34
C GLY A 239 -19.95 -14.70 7.37
N ASP A 240 -20.90 -14.24 8.18
CA ASP A 240 -20.67 -13.29 9.28
C ASP A 240 -19.64 -13.79 10.29
N ASP A 241 -19.71 -15.07 10.68
CA ASP A 241 -18.78 -15.65 11.63
C ASP A 241 -17.37 -15.77 11.05
N ALA A 242 -17.26 -16.08 9.75
CA ALA A 242 -15.99 -16.11 9.04
C ALA A 242 -15.39 -14.71 8.91
N ILE A 243 -16.20 -13.68 8.65
CA ILE A 243 -15.75 -12.26 8.61
C ILE A 243 -15.25 -11.83 10.00
N VAL A 244 -15.99 -12.14 11.07
CA VAL A 244 -15.57 -11.85 12.45
C VAL A 244 -14.25 -12.55 12.79
N ALA A 245 -14.07 -13.81 12.34
CA ALA A 245 -12.82 -14.55 12.51
C ALA A 245 -11.66 -13.85 11.77
N ALA A 246 -11.86 -13.48 10.50
CA ALA A 246 -10.86 -12.75 9.71
C ALA A 246 -10.44 -11.43 10.36
N VAL A 247 -11.38 -10.69 10.98
CA VAL A 247 -11.07 -9.46 11.73
C VAL A 247 -10.18 -9.76 12.95
N ARG A 248 -10.43 -10.88 13.66
CA ARG A 248 -9.65 -11.27 14.85
C ARG A 248 -8.24 -11.77 14.50
N GLU A 249 -8.05 -12.31 13.30
CA GLU A 249 -6.77 -12.81 12.82
C GLU A 249 -5.84 -11.71 12.29
N ALA A 250 -6.36 -10.48 12.11
CA ALA A 250 -5.56 -9.35 11.70
C ALA A 250 -4.50 -9.02 12.76
N ARG A 251 -3.33 -8.58 12.29
CA ARG A 251 -2.23 -8.20 13.18
C ARG A 251 -2.57 -6.94 13.97
N PRO A 252 -2.05 -6.75 15.19
CA PRO A 252 -2.41 -5.62 16.06
C PRO A 252 -2.17 -4.24 15.43
N TYR A 253 -1.20 -4.15 14.51
CA TYR A 253 -0.84 -2.90 13.82
C TYR A 253 -1.57 -2.71 12.48
N GLU A 254 -2.43 -3.63 12.06
CA GLU A 254 -3.17 -3.52 10.82
C GLU A 254 -4.49 -2.79 11.02
N ARG A 255 -4.84 -1.98 10.05
CA ARG A 255 -6.16 -1.35 10.01
C ARG A 255 -7.11 -2.22 9.21
N VAL A 256 -8.07 -2.82 9.88
CA VAL A 256 -9.08 -3.65 9.23
C VAL A 256 -10.28 -2.80 8.83
N VAL A 257 -10.73 -2.99 7.58
CA VAL A 257 -11.93 -2.38 7.03
C VAL A 257 -12.86 -3.48 6.51
N VAL A 258 -14.06 -3.56 7.06
CA VAL A 258 -15.08 -4.53 6.60
C VAL A 258 -16.06 -3.84 5.67
N VAL A 259 -16.30 -4.44 4.49
CA VAL A 259 -17.25 -3.92 3.50
C VAL A 259 -18.55 -4.71 3.61
N THR A 260 -19.53 -4.14 4.29
CA THR A 260 -20.88 -4.73 4.47
C THR A 260 -21.92 -3.67 4.76
N ALA A 261 -23.19 -3.92 4.41
CA ALA A 261 -24.34 -3.14 4.84
C ALA A 261 -25.14 -3.85 5.97
N ASP A 262 -24.79 -5.10 6.31
CA ASP A 262 -25.48 -5.82 7.36
C ASP A 262 -25.25 -5.15 8.72
N ARG A 263 -26.35 -4.79 9.40
CA ARG A 263 -26.30 -4.05 10.64
C ARG A 263 -25.73 -4.86 11.79
N GLY A 264 -26.11 -6.13 11.90
CA GLY A 264 -25.63 -7.01 12.97
C GLY A 264 -24.15 -7.30 12.86
N LEU A 265 -23.68 -7.57 11.61
CA LEU A 265 -22.27 -7.77 11.33
C LEU A 265 -21.45 -6.50 11.61
N ARG A 266 -21.95 -5.32 11.20
CA ARG A 266 -21.30 -4.02 11.49
C ARG A 266 -21.05 -3.82 12.98
N GLU A 267 -22.08 -4.06 13.82
CA GLU A 267 -21.96 -3.95 15.27
C GLU A 267 -20.89 -4.91 15.83
N ARG A 268 -20.87 -6.16 15.36
CA ARG A 268 -19.91 -7.19 15.79
C ARG A 268 -18.45 -6.83 15.44
N VAL A 269 -18.19 -6.39 14.20
CA VAL A 269 -16.81 -6.08 13.76
C VAL A 269 -16.31 -4.75 14.30
N SER A 270 -17.20 -3.75 14.48
CA SER A 270 -16.84 -2.48 15.12
C SER A 270 -16.46 -2.67 16.59
N ALA A 271 -17.09 -3.60 17.30
CA ALA A 271 -16.71 -3.96 18.67
C ALA A 271 -15.30 -4.56 18.77
N LEU A 272 -14.75 -5.07 17.65
CA LEU A 272 -13.37 -5.55 17.54
C LEU A 272 -12.40 -4.48 17.04
N GLY A 273 -12.85 -3.24 16.84
CA GLY A 273 -12.02 -2.12 16.38
C GLY A 273 -11.93 -1.99 14.84
N ALA A 274 -12.62 -2.82 14.07
CA ALA A 274 -12.62 -2.69 12.61
C ALA A 274 -13.44 -1.46 12.17
N ALA A 275 -12.94 -0.74 11.18
CA ALA A 275 -13.72 0.25 10.44
C ALA A 275 -14.71 -0.46 9.52
N VAL A 276 -15.84 0.19 9.25
CA VAL A 276 -16.88 -0.40 8.38
C VAL A 276 -17.28 0.59 7.31
N THR A 277 -17.37 0.11 6.07
CA THR A 277 -17.92 0.86 4.94
C THR A 277 -18.99 0.03 4.22
N GLY A 278 -19.84 0.69 3.43
CA GLY A 278 -20.90 0.02 2.68
C GLY A 278 -20.42 -0.47 1.30
N PRO A 279 -21.14 -1.42 0.68
CA PRO A 279 -20.85 -1.93 -0.66
C PRO A 279 -20.64 -0.86 -1.72
N LYS A 280 -21.36 0.27 -1.64
CA LYS A 280 -21.26 1.38 -2.60
C LYS A 280 -19.84 1.94 -2.70
N TRP A 281 -19.09 1.95 -1.60
CA TRP A 281 -17.71 2.40 -1.60
C TRP A 281 -16.85 1.54 -2.56
N LEU A 282 -16.92 0.22 -2.45
CA LEU A 282 -16.19 -0.69 -3.33
C LEU A 282 -16.73 -0.61 -4.76
N LEU A 283 -18.06 -0.68 -4.93
CA LEU A 283 -18.71 -0.67 -6.24
C LEU A 283 -18.48 0.63 -7.04
N SER A 284 -18.09 1.72 -6.40
CA SER A 284 -17.71 2.95 -7.09
C SER A 284 -16.27 2.95 -7.64
N GLN A 285 -15.52 1.88 -7.42
CA GLN A 285 -14.12 1.72 -7.83
C GLN A 285 -13.89 0.59 -8.83
N VAL A 286 -14.84 -0.33 -8.96
CA VAL A 286 -14.84 -1.46 -9.92
C VAL A 286 -15.45 -1.09 -11.26
#